data_7ca43f2d2d07503f3bff2aefa037406f
#
_entry.id   7ca43f2d2d07503f3bff2aefa037406f
#
_cell.length_a   1.000
_cell.length_b   1.000
_cell.length_c   1.000
_cell.angle_alpha   90.00
_cell.angle_beta   90.00
_cell.angle_gamma   90.00
#
_symmetry.space_group_name_H-M   'P 1'
#
loop_
_entity.id
_entity.type
_entity.pdbx_description
1 polymer ?
#
loop_
_entity_poly.entity_id
_entity_poly.type
_entity_poly.pdbx_seq_one_letter_code
_entity_poly.pdbx_strand_id
1 'polypeptide(L)'
;MYEIMSSDEAIRLIRDGDCICVNSFVGIESPVELHEALYRRYQRMQSPRHLTVVSSAGFGVWDEERNAEGYIREGAVDRLICGHFGAMLSTKKLVLED
;
A
#
# COMPACT_ATOMS: atom_id res chain seq x y z
N MET A 1 0.91 -7.29 -25.89
CA MET A 1 0.09 -8.36 -25.30
C MET A 1 -0.01 -8.18 -23.80
N TYR A 2 -1.15 -8.46 -23.23
CA TYR A 2 -1.37 -8.35 -21.79
C TYR A 2 -1.85 -9.70 -21.24
N GLU A 3 -1.69 -9.88 -19.93
CA GLU A 3 -2.14 -11.06 -19.24
C GLU A 3 -3.23 -10.70 -18.23
N ILE A 4 -4.16 -11.62 -18.03
CA ILE A 4 -5.19 -11.49 -16.98
C ILE A 4 -4.79 -12.45 -15.87
N MET A 5 -4.69 -11.94 -14.65
CA MET A 5 -4.29 -12.74 -13.51
C MET A 5 -5.06 -12.32 -12.25
N SER A 6 -5.09 -13.19 -11.26
CA SER A 6 -5.72 -12.88 -9.97
C SER A 6 -4.88 -11.84 -9.22
N SER A 7 -5.48 -11.22 -8.21
CA SER A 7 -4.76 -10.28 -7.36
C SER A 7 -3.59 -10.94 -6.63
N ASP A 8 -3.77 -12.16 -6.15
CA ASP A 8 -2.68 -12.89 -5.48
C ASP A 8 -1.53 -13.19 -6.43
N GLU A 9 -1.82 -13.54 -7.68
CA GLU A 9 -0.78 -13.75 -8.69
C GLU A 9 -0.07 -12.45 -9.04
N ALA A 10 -0.83 -11.37 -9.22
CA ALA A 10 -0.28 -10.06 -9.57
C ALA A 10 0.67 -9.54 -8.50
N ILE A 11 0.33 -9.73 -7.24
CA ILE A 11 1.14 -9.26 -6.12
C ILE A 11 2.50 -9.97 -6.07
N ARG A 12 2.60 -11.19 -6.58
CA ARG A 12 3.89 -11.89 -6.64
C ARG A 12 4.92 -11.21 -7.53
N LEU A 13 4.48 -10.30 -8.40
CA LEU A 13 5.39 -9.53 -9.25
C LEU A 13 6.11 -8.44 -8.47
N ILE A 14 5.60 -8.06 -7.30
CA ILE A 14 6.23 -7.03 -6.46
C ILE A 14 7.30 -7.70 -5.61
N ARG A 15 8.51 -7.17 -5.70
CA ARG A 15 9.68 -7.70 -4.99
C ARG A 15 10.13 -6.74 -3.89
N ASP A 16 10.90 -7.26 -2.96
CA ASP A 16 11.51 -6.44 -1.92
C ASP A 16 12.30 -5.29 -2.56
N GLY A 17 12.14 -4.10 -2.04
CA GLY A 17 12.83 -2.91 -2.54
C GLY A 17 12.17 -2.21 -3.72
N ASP A 18 11.07 -2.75 -4.24
CA ASP A 18 10.38 -2.14 -5.38
C ASP A 18 9.73 -0.80 -5.02
N CYS A 19 9.54 0.01 -6.05
CA CYS A 19 8.76 1.23 -5.96
C CYS A 19 7.40 0.97 -6.63
N ILE A 20 6.32 1.13 -5.87
CA ILE A 20 4.97 0.96 -6.41
C ILE A 20 4.25 2.30 -6.45
N CYS A 21 3.53 2.52 -7.53
CA CYS A 21 2.72 3.71 -7.70
C CYS A 21 1.25 3.35 -7.53
N VAL A 22 0.60 3.98 -6.56
CA VAL A 22 -0.80 3.72 -6.25
C VAL A 22 -1.63 4.90 -6.69
N ASN A 23 -2.59 4.65 -7.56
CA ASN A 23 -3.48 5.69 -8.05
C ASN A 23 -4.81 5.61 -7.31
N SER A 24 -5.10 6.65 -6.52
CA SER A 24 -6.37 6.78 -5.82
C SER A 24 -6.56 8.23 -5.38
N PHE A 25 -7.80 8.58 -5.08
CA PHE A 25 -8.13 9.87 -4.52
C PHE A 25 -8.98 9.65 -3.27
N VAL A 26 -8.34 9.68 -2.11
CA VAL A 26 -8.98 9.51 -0.79
C VAL A 26 -9.87 8.25 -0.75
N GLY A 27 -9.40 7.18 -1.37
CA GLY A 27 -10.14 5.91 -1.43
C GLY A 27 -10.97 5.71 -2.69
N ILE A 28 -11.19 6.77 -3.49
CA ILE A 28 -11.88 6.63 -4.78
C ILE A 28 -10.92 5.99 -5.77
N GLU A 29 -11.38 4.98 -6.46
CA GLU A 29 -10.58 4.20 -7.42
C GLU A 29 -9.37 3.50 -6.79
N SER A 30 -9.39 3.29 -5.48
CA SER A 30 -8.34 2.56 -4.80
C SER A 30 -8.35 1.09 -5.23
N PRO A 31 -7.19 0.50 -5.55
CA PRO A 31 -7.13 -0.91 -5.95
C PRO A 31 -7.20 -1.83 -4.72
N VAL A 32 -8.40 -1.92 -4.14
CA VAL A 32 -8.64 -2.60 -2.86
C VAL A 32 -8.16 -4.06 -2.86
N GLU A 33 -8.49 -4.81 -3.92
CA GLU A 33 -8.10 -6.22 -3.97
C GLU A 33 -6.59 -6.41 -4.00
N LEU A 34 -5.88 -5.53 -4.68
CA LEU A 34 -4.41 -5.58 -4.72
C LEU A 34 -3.83 -5.20 -3.37
N HIS A 35 -4.38 -4.20 -2.71
CA HIS A 35 -3.94 -3.83 -1.37
C HIS A 35 -4.15 -4.96 -0.36
N GLU A 36 -5.33 -5.59 -0.39
CA GLU A 36 -5.60 -6.72 0.48
C GLU A 36 -4.67 -7.89 0.21
N ALA A 37 -4.42 -8.19 -1.06
CA ALA A 37 -3.52 -9.29 -1.44
C ALA A 37 -2.10 -9.02 -0.96
N LEU A 38 -1.61 -7.79 -1.11
CA LEU A 38 -0.28 -7.40 -0.64
C LEU A 38 -0.18 -7.50 0.88
N TYR A 39 -1.20 -7.04 1.58
CA TYR A 39 -1.27 -7.13 3.04
C TYR A 39 -1.21 -8.58 3.51
N ARG A 40 -2.02 -9.46 2.92
CA ARG A 40 -2.04 -10.87 3.28
C ARG A 40 -0.68 -11.54 3.03
N ARG A 41 -0.07 -11.24 1.90
CA ARG A 41 1.24 -11.80 1.58
C ARG A 41 2.30 -11.34 2.57
N TYR A 42 2.31 -10.04 2.89
CA TYR A 42 3.26 -9.51 3.86
C TYR A 42 3.06 -10.12 5.24
N GLN A 43 1.81 -10.26 5.70
CA GLN A 43 1.54 -10.88 6.99
C GLN A 43 2.03 -12.31 7.06
N ARG A 44 1.90 -13.06 5.96
CA ARG A 44 2.25 -14.47 5.92
C ARG A 44 3.75 -14.71 5.73
N MET A 45 4.38 -13.90 4.90
CA MET A 45 5.75 -14.14 4.45
C MET A 45 6.76 -13.07 4.84
N GLN A 46 6.32 -11.97 5.43
CA GLN A 46 7.15 -10.78 5.71
C GLN A 46 7.82 -10.26 4.43
N SER A 47 7.18 -10.43 3.31
CA SER A 47 7.64 -10.01 1.98
C SER A 47 6.43 -9.75 1.08
N PRO A 48 6.46 -8.74 0.20
CA PRO A 48 7.59 -7.84 -0.05
C PRO A 48 7.78 -6.80 1.06
N ARG A 49 9.01 -6.35 1.23
CA ARG A 49 9.38 -5.36 2.23
C ARG A 49 10.33 -4.33 1.63
N HIS A 50 10.67 -3.32 2.39
CA HIS A 50 11.53 -2.21 1.93
C HIS A 50 10.95 -1.52 0.70
N LEU A 51 9.62 -1.41 0.66
CA LEU A 51 8.94 -0.80 -0.48
C LEU A 51 8.98 0.72 -0.41
N THR A 52 8.96 1.35 -1.58
CA THR A 52 8.64 2.75 -1.73
C THR A 52 7.26 2.84 -2.35
N VAL A 53 6.37 3.60 -1.74
CA VAL A 53 5.01 3.79 -2.25
C VAL A 53 4.85 5.25 -2.67
N VAL A 54 4.39 5.46 -3.89
CA VAL A 54 4.13 6.78 -4.45
C VAL A 54 2.64 6.93 -4.72
N SER A 55 2.05 8.01 -4.21
CA SER A 55 0.64 8.33 -4.44
C SER A 55 0.46 9.82 -4.53
N SER A 56 -0.40 10.29 -5.42
CA SER A 56 -0.67 11.73 -5.56
C SER A 56 -1.53 12.27 -4.42
N ALA A 57 -2.37 11.43 -3.81
CA ALA A 57 -3.25 11.82 -2.72
C ALA A 57 -3.26 10.72 -1.66
N GLY A 58 -4.01 10.90 -0.60
CA GLY A 58 -4.13 9.88 0.44
C GLY A 58 -4.97 8.68 0.00
N PHE A 59 -4.91 7.61 0.78
CA PHE A 59 -5.56 6.34 0.44
C PHE A 59 -6.99 6.24 0.98
N GLY A 60 -7.41 7.13 1.83
CA GLY A 60 -8.71 7.09 2.47
C GLY A 60 -8.59 6.79 3.96
N VAL A 61 -9.71 6.96 4.68
CA VAL A 61 -9.72 6.85 6.14
C VAL A 61 -10.43 5.59 6.65
N TRP A 62 -11.04 4.83 5.76
CA TRP A 62 -11.82 3.66 6.14
C TRP A 62 -11.04 2.39 5.90
N ASP A 63 -11.17 1.47 6.84
CA ASP A 63 -10.74 0.10 6.60
C ASP A 63 -9.28 0.02 6.11
N GLU A 64 -8.35 0.35 6.99
CA GLU A 64 -6.93 0.40 6.69
C GLU A 64 -6.38 -0.88 6.07
N GLU A 65 -6.96 -2.03 6.41
CA GLU A 65 -6.51 -3.31 5.89
C GLU A 65 -6.83 -3.47 4.41
N ARG A 66 -7.77 -2.68 3.90
CA ARG A 66 -8.19 -2.70 2.50
C ARG A 66 -7.52 -1.60 1.67
N ASN A 67 -6.53 -0.92 2.23
CA ASN A 67 -5.74 0.06 1.51
C ASN A 67 -4.27 -0.06 1.93
N ALA A 68 -3.43 0.81 1.38
CA ALA A 68 -1.98 0.73 1.61
C ALA A 68 -1.58 0.94 3.07
N GLU A 69 -2.40 1.62 3.88
CA GLU A 69 -2.05 1.87 5.27
C GLU A 69 -1.86 0.60 6.08
N GLY A 70 -2.56 -0.48 5.72
CA GLY A 70 -2.38 -1.76 6.40
C GLY A 70 -0.95 -2.23 6.37
N TYR A 71 -0.36 -2.33 5.19
CA TYR A 71 1.01 -2.81 5.08
C TYR A 71 2.05 -1.72 5.39
N ILE A 72 1.70 -0.44 5.27
CA ILE A 72 2.55 0.65 5.75
C ILE A 72 2.71 0.55 7.26
N ARG A 73 1.60 0.41 7.97
CA ARG A 73 1.60 0.30 9.42
C ARG A 73 2.41 -0.90 9.91
N GLU A 74 2.33 -2.01 9.19
CA GLU A 74 3.02 -3.25 9.58
C GLU A 74 4.52 -3.24 9.23
N GLY A 75 5.00 -2.22 8.53
CA GLY A 75 6.41 -2.06 8.28
C GLY A 75 6.93 -2.55 6.93
N ALA A 76 6.04 -2.81 5.97
CA ALA A 76 6.46 -3.23 4.63
C ALA A 76 7.05 -2.09 3.81
N VAL A 77 6.80 -0.85 4.19
CA VAL A 77 7.15 0.34 3.41
C VAL A 77 8.20 1.15 4.15
N ASP A 78 9.33 1.40 3.50
CA ASP A 78 10.40 2.25 4.02
C ASP A 78 10.20 3.71 3.66
N ARG A 79 9.60 3.98 2.52
CA ARG A 79 9.44 5.35 2.02
C ARG A 79 8.05 5.55 1.43
N LEU A 80 7.39 6.61 1.86
CA LEU A 80 6.11 7.02 1.32
C LEU A 80 6.25 8.42 0.73
N ILE A 81 5.87 8.55 -0.53
CA ILE A 81 5.87 9.84 -1.23
C ILE A 81 4.42 10.12 -1.64
N CYS A 82 3.81 11.13 -1.06
CA CYS A 82 2.43 11.47 -1.37
C CYS A 82 2.19 12.96 -1.16
N GLY A 83 1.06 13.45 -1.69
CA GLY A 83 0.70 14.85 -1.62
C GLY A 83 0.34 15.34 -0.23
N HIS A 84 -0.28 14.49 0.59
CA HIS A 84 -0.65 14.84 1.96
C HIS A 84 -0.99 13.58 2.75
N PHE A 85 -1.04 13.72 4.08
CA PHE A 85 -1.36 12.65 5.01
C PHE A 85 -2.71 12.82 5.71
N GLY A 86 -3.49 13.85 5.32
CA GLY A 86 -4.72 14.22 6.03
C GLY A 86 -5.76 13.10 6.14
N ALA A 87 -5.87 12.27 5.11
CA ALA A 87 -6.83 11.16 5.07
C ALA A 87 -6.18 9.81 5.39
N MET A 88 -4.99 9.80 6.00
CA MET A 88 -4.21 8.59 6.28
C MET A 88 -3.87 8.56 7.77
N LEU A 89 -4.85 8.16 8.57
CA LEU A 89 -4.75 8.30 10.03
C LEU A 89 -3.57 7.55 10.65
N SER A 90 -3.39 6.30 10.30
CA SER A 90 -2.28 5.51 10.83
C SER A 90 -0.94 6.02 10.35
N THR A 91 -0.83 6.35 9.08
CA THR A 91 0.40 6.88 8.50
C THR A 91 0.75 8.23 9.11
N LYS A 92 -0.25 9.08 9.28
CA LYS A 92 -0.07 10.38 9.94
C LYS A 92 0.49 10.20 11.35
N LYS A 93 -0.04 9.25 12.08
CA LYS A 93 0.42 8.95 13.44
C LYS A 93 1.89 8.52 13.44
N LEU A 94 2.27 7.63 12.54
CA LEU A 94 3.66 7.19 12.41
C LEU A 94 4.60 8.36 12.10
N VAL A 95 4.21 9.24 11.20
CA VAL A 95 5.00 10.41 10.84
C VAL A 95 5.19 11.33 12.03
N LEU A 96 4.15 11.52 12.83
CA LEU A 96 4.21 12.41 13.99
C LEU A 96 5.01 11.81 15.16
N GLU A 97 5.11 10.49 15.25
CA GLU A 97 5.86 9.80 16.30
C GLU A 97 7.36 9.74 16.00
N ASP A 98 7.73 9.88 14.75
CA ASP A 98 9.11 9.92 14.31
C ASP A 98 9.66 11.33 14.41
#